data_ff3c5eace7e884f2d01155ac985afa8a
#
_entry.id   ff3c5eace7e884f2d01155ac985afa8a
#
_cell.length_a   1.000
_cell.length_b   1.000
_cell.length_c   1.000
_cell.angle_alpha   90.00
_cell.angle_beta   90.00
_cell.angle_gamma   90.00
#
_symmetry.space_group_name_H-M   'P 1'
#
loop_
_entity.id
_entity.type
_entity.pdbx_description
1 polymer ?
#
loop_
_entity_poly.entity_id
_entity_poly.type
_entity_poly.pdbx_seq_one_letter_code
_entity_poly.pdbx_strand_id
1 'polypeptide(L)'
;DVSFSDGDEFSSLRTLMKEVKQWARETNAAILVLHHTSESVPGFPCPPRSALHGKISQTPSLVVTISSENEGLMAACAVKNRYGKASPGGTDAVWLNYDPECMQLVDSV
;
A
#
# COMPACT_ATOMS: atom_id res chain seq x y z
N ASP A 1 -1.97 7.33 -17.71
CA ASP A 1 -2.02 8.35 -16.67
C ASP A 1 -3.10 9.37 -16.93
N VAL A 2 -3.91 9.60 -15.95
CA VAL A 2 -4.93 10.63 -15.99
C VAL A 2 -4.42 11.83 -15.21
N SER A 3 -4.42 12.99 -15.88
CA SER A 3 -3.94 14.22 -15.27
C SER A 3 -5.11 14.97 -14.64
N PHE A 4 -4.99 15.29 -13.35
CA PHE A 4 -6.00 16.02 -12.59
C PHE A 4 -5.39 17.29 -12.00
N SER A 5 -6.21 18.30 -11.73
CA SER A 5 -5.78 19.42 -10.91
C SER A 5 -5.62 19.01 -9.46
N ASP A 6 -4.80 19.73 -8.69
CA ASP A 6 -4.41 19.34 -7.33
C ASP A 6 -5.60 19.05 -6.40
N GLY A 7 -6.64 19.88 -6.46
CA GLY A 7 -7.82 19.67 -5.61
C GLY A 7 -8.72 18.53 -6.06
N ASP A 8 -8.75 18.26 -7.36
CA ASP A 8 -9.61 17.25 -7.95
C ASP A 8 -8.97 15.86 -7.97
N GLU A 9 -7.64 15.79 -7.92
CA GLU A 9 -6.90 14.54 -7.98
C GLU A 9 -7.33 13.57 -6.87
N PHE A 10 -7.35 14.04 -5.62
CA PHE A 10 -7.69 13.18 -4.49
C PHE A 10 -9.16 12.78 -4.49
N SER A 11 -10.03 13.68 -4.91
CA SER A 11 -11.45 13.37 -5.07
C SER A 11 -11.67 12.33 -6.14
N SER A 12 -10.99 12.44 -7.27
CA SER A 12 -11.05 11.48 -8.37
C SER A 12 -10.50 10.11 -7.97
N LEU A 13 -9.41 10.08 -7.20
CA LEU A 13 -8.84 8.84 -6.69
C LEU A 13 -9.82 8.12 -5.77
N ARG A 14 -10.48 8.85 -4.88
CA ARG A 14 -11.49 8.24 -3.99
C ARG A 14 -12.66 7.67 -4.77
N THR A 15 -13.13 8.38 -5.79
CA THR A 15 -14.21 7.91 -6.65
C THR A 15 -13.79 6.65 -7.40
N LEU A 16 -12.58 6.66 -7.97
CA LEU A 16 -12.05 5.49 -8.67
C LEU A 16 -11.96 4.28 -7.75
N MET A 17 -11.48 4.47 -6.52
CA MET A 17 -11.38 3.37 -5.56
C MET A 17 -12.75 2.76 -5.23
N LYS A 18 -13.79 3.58 -5.14
CA LYS A 18 -15.14 3.10 -4.91
C LYS A 18 -15.66 2.28 -6.10
N GLU A 19 -15.37 2.72 -7.31
CA GLU A 19 -15.73 1.99 -8.53
C GLU A 19 -15.01 0.64 -8.61
N VAL A 20 -13.72 0.63 -8.32
CA VAL A 20 -12.91 -0.60 -8.32
C VAL A 20 -13.48 -1.60 -7.30
N LYS A 21 -13.83 -1.11 -6.12
CA LYS A 21 -14.41 -1.98 -5.09
C LYS A 21 -15.76 -2.56 -5.53
N GLN A 22 -16.57 -1.77 -6.21
CA GLN A 22 -17.85 -2.25 -6.74
C GLN A 22 -17.65 -3.29 -7.82
N TRP A 23 -16.69 -3.09 -8.73
CA TRP A 23 -16.34 -4.07 -9.75
C TRP A 23 -15.91 -5.40 -9.14
N ALA A 24 -15.11 -5.34 -8.07
CA ALA A 24 -14.67 -6.55 -7.38
C ALA A 24 -15.86 -7.32 -6.82
N ARG A 25 -16.85 -6.63 -6.27
CA ARG A 25 -18.07 -7.25 -5.75
C ARG A 25 -18.92 -7.85 -6.86
N GLU A 26 -19.13 -7.09 -7.94
CA GLU A 26 -20.00 -7.52 -9.05
C GLU A 26 -19.42 -8.71 -9.80
N THR A 27 -18.11 -8.77 -9.93
CA THR A 27 -17.44 -9.85 -10.67
C THR A 27 -16.94 -10.98 -9.78
N ASN A 28 -17.05 -10.83 -8.47
CA ASN A 28 -16.51 -11.75 -7.47
C ASN A 28 -15.00 -11.98 -7.68
N ALA A 29 -14.30 -10.90 -8.00
CA ALA A 29 -12.86 -10.92 -8.29
C ALA A 29 -12.08 -10.21 -7.19
N ALA A 30 -10.83 -10.62 -7.00
CA ALA A 30 -9.86 -9.87 -6.20
C ALA A 30 -9.14 -8.90 -7.11
N ILE A 31 -9.12 -7.62 -6.74
CA ILE A 31 -8.45 -6.59 -7.51
C ILE A 31 -7.32 -6.00 -6.67
N LEU A 32 -6.12 -6.04 -7.22
CA LEU A 32 -4.92 -5.46 -6.62
C LEU A 32 -4.60 -4.14 -7.30
N VAL A 33 -4.54 -3.06 -6.52
CA VAL A 33 -4.23 -1.72 -7.03
C VAL A 33 -2.87 -1.29 -6.49
N LEU A 34 -2.00 -0.85 -7.38
CA LEU A 34 -0.69 -0.32 -7.02
C LEU A 34 -0.76 1.20 -6.96
N HIS A 35 -0.13 1.77 -5.93
CA HIS A 35 -0.14 3.21 -5.71
C HIS A 35 1.17 3.65 -5.06
N HIS A 36 1.68 4.80 -5.47
CA HIS A 36 2.85 5.39 -4.85
C HIS A 36 2.45 6.20 -3.62
N THR A 37 3.21 6.04 -2.54
CA THR A 37 3.02 6.85 -1.35
C THR A 37 3.86 8.14 -1.45
N SER A 38 3.57 9.10 -0.57
CA SER A 38 4.48 10.21 -0.33
C SER A 38 5.78 9.68 0.29
N GLU A 39 6.77 10.55 0.45
CA GLU A 39 8.07 10.16 0.97
C GLU A 39 7.97 9.40 2.28
N SER A 40 8.92 8.48 2.49
CA SER A 40 8.96 7.70 3.71
C SER A 40 9.20 8.59 4.93
N VAL A 41 8.58 8.23 6.05
CA VAL A 41 8.72 8.95 7.31
C VAL A 41 9.91 8.36 8.07
N PRO A 42 10.91 9.18 8.46
CA PRO A 42 12.05 8.67 9.22
C PRO A 42 11.60 8.00 10.52
N GLY A 43 12.24 6.86 10.83
CA GLY A 43 11.93 6.10 12.03
C GLY A 43 10.88 5.02 11.87
N PHE A 44 10.21 4.93 10.72
CA PHE A 44 9.22 3.89 10.44
C PHE A 44 9.78 2.93 9.38
N PRO A 45 9.69 1.60 9.59
CA PRO A 45 10.18 0.65 8.60
C PRO A 45 9.38 0.68 7.30
N CYS A 46 8.08 0.95 7.37
CA CYS A 46 7.21 1.05 6.19
C CYS A 46 6.46 2.37 6.21
N PRO A 47 6.02 2.87 5.03
CA PRO A 47 5.14 4.04 5.01
C PRO A 47 3.89 3.77 5.83
N PRO A 48 3.49 4.72 6.71
CA PRO A 48 2.26 4.55 7.47
C PRO A 48 1.02 4.75 6.59
N ARG A 49 -0.14 4.37 7.10
CA ARG A 49 -1.41 4.54 6.38
C ARG A 49 -1.63 5.99 5.95
N SER A 50 -1.20 6.94 6.77
CA SER A 50 -1.34 8.36 6.46
C SER A 50 -0.52 8.83 5.26
N ALA A 51 0.44 8.03 4.80
CA ALA A 51 1.24 8.35 3.62
C ALA A 51 0.47 8.13 2.31
N LEU A 52 -0.68 7.46 2.34
CA LEU A 52 -1.52 7.30 1.16
C LEU A 52 -2.29 8.59 0.89
N HIS A 53 -2.28 9.02 -0.36
CA HIS A 53 -2.90 10.28 -0.76
C HIS A 53 -4.43 10.22 -0.73
N GLY A 54 -5.07 11.36 -0.40
CA GLY A 54 -6.50 11.55 -0.59
C GLY A 54 -7.40 10.61 0.21
N LYS A 55 -6.89 10.04 1.28
CA LYS A 55 -7.63 9.09 2.13
C LYS A 55 -8.12 7.87 1.36
N ILE A 56 -7.41 7.48 0.32
CA ILE A 56 -7.79 6.32 -0.50
C ILE A 56 -7.73 5.01 0.30
N SER A 57 -7.02 4.99 1.42
CA SER A 57 -6.95 3.81 2.28
C SER A 57 -8.27 3.47 2.97
N GLN A 58 -9.28 4.36 2.92
CA GLN A 58 -10.57 4.10 3.54
C GLN A 58 -11.39 3.05 2.82
N THR A 59 -11.22 2.92 1.51
CA THR A 59 -12.04 2.04 0.67
C THR A 59 -11.55 0.60 0.60
N PRO A 60 -10.25 0.31 0.39
CA PRO A 60 -9.79 -1.08 0.29
C PRO A 60 -9.97 -1.84 1.60
N SER A 61 -10.16 -3.15 1.51
CA SER A 61 -10.24 -4.02 2.68
C SER A 61 -8.87 -4.30 3.30
N LEU A 62 -7.84 -4.29 2.47
CA LEU A 62 -6.46 -4.54 2.89
C LEU A 62 -5.55 -3.52 2.21
N VAL A 63 -4.68 -2.90 2.98
CA VAL A 63 -3.63 -2.02 2.47
C VAL A 63 -2.31 -2.50 3.02
N VAL A 64 -1.38 -2.80 2.12
CA VAL A 64 -0.01 -3.20 2.47
C VAL A 64 0.95 -2.16 1.93
N THR A 65 1.78 -1.60 2.79
CA THR A 65 2.86 -0.72 2.35
C THR A 65 4.18 -1.48 2.36
N ILE A 66 5.03 -1.16 1.41
CA ILE A 66 6.33 -1.81 1.27
C ILE A 66 7.43 -0.76 1.20
N SER A 67 8.61 -1.14 1.65
CA SER A 67 9.80 -0.29 1.63
C SER A 67 11.03 -1.15 1.36
N SER A 68 11.97 -0.63 0.59
CA SER A 68 13.23 -1.31 0.29
C SER A 68 14.40 -0.33 0.40
N GLU A 69 14.49 0.36 1.54
CA GLU A 69 15.52 1.37 1.76
C GLU A 69 16.93 0.80 1.86
N ASN A 70 17.04 -0.43 2.35
CA ASN A 70 18.33 -1.10 2.48
C ASN A 70 18.52 -2.11 1.37
N GLU A 71 19.73 -2.18 0.82
CA GLU A 71 20.07 -3.13 -0.24
C GLU A 71 19.84 -4.57 0.24
N GLY A 72 19.09 -5.33 -0.53
CA GLY A 72 18.82 -6.72 -0.22
C GLY A 72 17.77 -6.96 0.86
N LEU A 73 17.16 -5.90 1.39
CA LEU A 73 16.19 -6.01 2.46
C LEU A 73 14.93 -5.22 2.13
N MET A 74 13.78 -5.88 2.24
CA MET A 74 12.47 -5.28 2.00
C MET A 74 11.58 -5.46 3.23
N ALA A 75 10.85 -4.42 3.58
CA ALA A 75 9.87 -4.45 4.65
C ALA A 75 8.46 -4.36 4.08
N ALA A 76 7.52 -5.10 4.65
CA ALA A 76 6.11 -5.03 4.27
C ALA A 76 5.26 -4.96 5.53
N CYS A 77 4.23 -4.12 5.51
CA CYS A 77 3.37 -3.91 6.66
C CYS A 77 1.92 -3.77 6.23
N ALA A 78 1.02 -4.52 6.88
CA ALA A 78 -0.42 -4.34 6.69
C ALA A 78 -0.86 -3.14 7.53
N VAL A 79 -0.99 -1.98 6.89
CA VAL A 79 -1.40 -0.74 7.58
C VAL A 79 -2.90 -0.62 7.73
N LYS A 80 -3.66 -1.41 6.98
CA LYS A 80 -5.09 -1.59 7.13
C LYS A 80 -5.45 -3.03 6.80
N ASN A 81 -6.24 -3.67 7.67
CA ASN A 81 -6.74 -5.01 7.41
C ASN A 81 -8.10 -5.17 8.07
N ARG A 82 -9.15 -5.17 7.25
CA ARG A 82 -10.52 -5.31 7.75
C ARG A 82 -10.76 -6.64 8.46
N TYR A 83 -10.03 -7.67 8.07
CA TYR A 83 -10.27 -9.04 8.53
C TYR A 83 -9.28 -9.52 9.57
N GLY A 84 -8.36 -8.68 10.02
CA GLY A 84 -7.35 -9.10 10.95
C GLY A 84 -6.54 -7.97 11.53
N LYS A 85 -5.33 -8.31 11.96
CA LYS A 85 -4.43 -7.38 12.62
C LYS A 85 -3.84 -6.37 11.63
N ALA A 86 -3.71 -5.14 12.08
CA ALA A 86 -3.10 -4.08 11.27
C ALA A 86 -2.21 -3.20 12.14
N SER A 87 -1.25 -2.53 11.48
CA SER A 87 -0.35 -1.56 12.11
C SER A 87 -0.39 -0.26 11.28
N PRO A 88 -1.36 0.65 11.56
CA PRO A 88 -1.53 1.86 10.75
C PRO A 88 -0.31 2.77 10.72
N GLY A 89 0.55 2.70 11.73
CA GLY A 89 1.79 3.47 11.77
C GLY A 89 2.92 2.91 10.92
N GLY A 90 2.76 1.70 10.38
CA GLY A 90 3.81 1.06 9.57
C GLY A 90 4.98 0.52 10.39
N THR A 91 4.80 0.28 11.68
CA THR A 91 5.88 -0.12 12.58
C THR A 91 6.02 -1.63 12.75
N ASP A 92 4.95 -2.38 12.57
CA ASP A 92 4.96 -3.84 12.71
C ASP A 92 5.15 -4.49 11.35
N ALA A 93 6.38 -4.48 10.87
CA ALA A 93 6.71 -4.90 9.52
C ALA A 93 7.24 -6.33 9.50
N VAL A 94 6.93 -7.02 8.40
CA VAL A 94 7.57 -8.29 8.04
C VAL A 94 8.79 -7.95 7.19
N TRP A 95 9.92 -8.55 7.51
CA TRP A 95 11.16 -8.32 6.79
C TRP A 95 11.45 -9.47 5.85
N LEU A 96 11.86 -9.12 4.63
CA LEU A 96 12.16 -10.08 3.58
C LEU A 96 13.54 -9.77 3.00
N ASN A 97 14.31 -10.81 2.73
CA ASN A 97 15.53 -10.67 1.94
C ASN A 97 15.16 -10.74 0.46
N TYR A 98 15.72 -9.86 -0.36
CA TYR A 98 15.52 -9.99 -1.78
C TYR A 98 16.84 -9.89 -2.52
N ASP A 99 16.91 -10.62 -3.64
CA ASP A 99 18.05 -10.61 -4.52
C ASP A 99 17.67 -9.83 -5.77
N PRO A 100 18.20 -8.60 -5.97
CA PRO A 100 17.83 -7.79 -7.12
C PRO A 100 18.29 -8.38 -8.45
N GLU A 101 19.29 -9.28 -8.45
CA GLU A 101 19.76 -9.90 -9.67
C GLU A 101 18.77 -10.92 -10.22
N CYS A 102 18.06 -11.63 -9.37
CA CYS A 102 17.09 -12.64 -9.78
C CYS A 102 15.66 -12.36 -9.34
N MET A 103 15.43 -11.20 -8.70
CA MET A 103 14.08 -10.77 -8.23
C MET A 103 13.41 -11.79 -7.33
N GLN A 104 14.18 -12.42 -6.46
CA GLN A 104 13.71 -13.45 -5.54
C GLN A 104 13.53 -12.88 -4.13
N LEU A 105 12.43 -13.24 -3.47
CA LEU A 105 12.14 -12.88 -2.10
C LEU A 105 12.16 -14.11 -1.22
N VAL A 106 12.83 -14.03 -0.07
CA VAL A 106 12.85 -15.09 0.94
C VAL A 106 12.69 -14.48 2.33
N ASP A 107 12.16 -15.27 3.25
CA ASP A 107 11.96 -14.81 4.62
C ASP A 107 13.30 -14.41 5.26
N SER A 108 13.28 -13.26 5.95
CA SER A 108 14.39 -12.81 6.76
C SER A 108 14.13 -13.24 8.20
N VAL A 109 14.74 -14.33 8.59
CA VAL A 109 14.56 -14.89 9.94
C VAL A 109 15.61 -14.37 10.88
#